data_c9b29e696f3ca3e60ce4e9a87c84bcff
#
_entry.id   c9b29e696f3ca3e60ce4e9a87c84bcff
#
_cell.length_a   1.000
_cell.length_b   1.000
_cell.length_c   1.000
_cell.angle_alpha   90.00
_cell.angle_beta   90.00
_cell.angle_gamma   90.00
#
_symmetry.space_group_name_H-M   'P 1'
#
loop_
_entity.id
_entity.type
_entity.pdbx_description
1 polymer ?
#
loop_
_entity_poly.entity_id
_entity_poly.type
_entity_poly.pdbx_seq_one_letter_code
_entity_poly.pdbx_strand_id
1 'polypeptide(L)'
;MNSLKISGFNINSKKKIIISGSKSESNRVLILKYLFNRNIIIDNLSNSDDTKVLLKALENQTDKIDIHHAGTAMRFLTSLFAVTNKKNIILTGSSRMQQRPIGELVDSLKRLGADIIYEKEIGYPPLRFNGFNQKNKLIELRSDVSSQFASSLILVGPYLSDGLQIKHLQAPHPNQKTLHFL
;
A
#
# COMPACT_ATOMS: atom_id res chain seq x y z
N MET A 1 -30.33 23.08 -1.36
CA MET A 1 -29.23 22.80 -2.29
C MET A 1 -28.18 23.89 -2.10
N ASN A 2 -26.95 23.54 -1.76
CA ASN A 2 -25.87 24.51 -1.68
C ASN A 2 -25.34 24.72 -3.11
N SER A 3 -25.38 25.95 -3.61
CA SER A 3 -24.81 26.30 -4.92
C SER A 3 -23.47 26.99 -4.72
N LEU A 4 -22.49 26.66 -5.53
CA LEU A 4 -21.20 27.34 -5.61
C LEU A 4 -21.20 28.23 -6.85
N LYS A 5 -21.03 29.55 -6.67
CA LYS A 5 -20.89 30.50 -7.77
C LYS A 5 -19.40 30.81 -7.96
N ILE A 6 -18.87 30.48 -9.13
CA ILE A 6 -17.50 30.81 -9.51
C ILE A 6 -17.56 31.99 -10.48
N SER A 7 -16.89 33.08 -10.15
CA SER A 7 -16.79 34.28 -11.01
C SER A 7 -15.38 34.35 -11.59
N GLY A 8 -15.28 34.75 -12.87
CA GLY A 8 -14.00 35.06 -13.48
C GLY A 8 -13.40 36.31 -12.82
N PHE A 9 -12.09 36.35 -12.68
CA PHE A 9 -11.37 37.53 -12.22
C PHE A 9 -10.13 37.79 -13.07
N ASN A 10 -9.76 39.04 -13.22
CA ASN A 10 -8.56 39.44 -13.93
C ASN A 10 -7.34 39.21 -13.01
N ILE A 11 -6.40 38.37 -13.43
CA ILE A 11 -5.15 38.15 -12.70
C ILE A 11 -4.11 39.16 -13.21
N ASN A 12 -4.06 40.32 -12.60
CA ASN A 12 -3.04 41.33 -12.91
C ASN A 12 -1.79 41.24 -12.02
N SER A 13 -1.68 40.23 -11.16
CA SER A 13 -0.55 40.05 -10.27
C SER A 13 -0.12 38.58 -10.21
N LYS A 14 1.21 38.36 -10.22
CA LYS A 14 1.77 37.05 -9.94
C LYS A 14 1.46 36.63 -8.50
N LYS A 15 0.79 35.51 -8.30
CA LYS A 15 0.51 34.90 -7.00
C LYS A 15 1.39 33.69 -6.79
N LYS A 16 2.04 33.58 -5.63
CA LYS A 16 2.77 32.39 -5.21
C LYS A 16 1.87 31.54 -4.34
N ILE A 17 1.63 30.31 -4.76
CA ILE A 17 0.87 29.32 -3.97
C ILE A 17 1.87 28.29 -3.49
N ILE A 18 1.93 28.08 -2.17
CA ILE A 18 2.73 27.02 -1.55
C ILE A 18 1.82 25.82 -1.32
N ILE A 19 2.17 24.69 -1.92
CA ILE A 19 1.46 23.42 -1.76
C ILE A 19 2.32 22.41 -1.00
N SER A 20 1.69 21.52 -0.27
CA SER A 20 2.39 20.39 0.37
C SER A 20 2.83 19.38 -0.67
N GLY A 21 3.78 18.52 -0.32
CA GLY A 21 4.22 17.42 -1.16
C GLY A 21 3.09 16.45 -1.53
N SER A 22 3.32 15.68 -2.57
CA SER A 22 2.40 14.65 -3.05
C SER A 22 2.20 13.56 -2.00
N LYS A 23 0.96 13.26 -1.62
CA LYS A 23 0.62 12.15 -0.73
C LYS A 23 1.18 10.82 -1.23
N SER A 24 1.02 10.56 -2.52
CA SER A 24 1.44 9.29 -3.13
C SER A 24 2.95 9.10 -3.11
N GLU A 25 3.72 10.14 -3.37
CA GLU A 25 5.19 10.09 -3.32
C GLU A 25 5.66 10.00 -1.88
N SER A 26 5.16 10.84 -1.00
CA SER A 26 5.50 10.84 0.42
C SER A 26 5.32 9.47 1.06
N ASN A 27 4.17 8.83 0.84
CA ASN A 27 3.91 7.51 1.41
C ASN A 27 4.87 6.44 0.88
N ARG A 28 5.25 6.49 -0.40
CA ARG A 28 6.24 5.55 -0.97
C ARG A 28 7.63 5.75 -0.39
N VAL A 29 8.08 7.00 -0.33
CA VAL A 29 9.41 7.33 0.19
C VAL A 29 9.53 6.99 1.68
N LEU A 30 8.47 7.16 2.46
CA LEU A 30 8.43 6.76 3.87
C LEU A 30 8.63 5.24 4.04
N ILE A 31 7.99 4.41 3.21
CA ILE A 31 8.21 2.95 3.25
C ILE A 31 9.66 2.60 2.89
N LEU A 32 10.21 3.21 1.83
CA LEU A 32 11.60 2.97 1.42
C LEU A 32 12.59 3.43 2.50
N LYS A 33 12.37 4.61 3.10
CA LYS A 33 13.18 5.10 4.22
C LYS A 33 13.18 4.12 5.38
N TYR A 34 12.03 3.58 5.74
CA TYR A 34 11.90 2.60 6.82
C TYR A 34 12.64 1.29 6.50
N LEU A 35 12.43 0.72 5.32
CA LEU A 35 13.01 -0.56 4.92
C LEU A 35 14.55 -0.54 4.86
N PHE A 36 15.11 0.55 4.34
CA PHE A 36 16.54 0.63 4.09
C PHE A 36 17.31 1.37 5.18
N ASN A 37 16.62 1.85 6.22
CA ASN A 37 17.23 2.58 7.36
C ASN A 37 18.31 3.58 6.92
N ARG A 38 18.07 4.28 5.79
CA ARG A 38 19.01 5.25 5.24
C ARG A 38 18.65 6.65 5.72
N ASN A 39 19.66 7.51 5.83
CA ASN A 39 19.47 8.94 6.09
C ASN A 39 18.84 9.62 4.86
N ILE A 40 17.63 9.23 4.51
CA ILE A 40 16.86 9.86 3.45
C ILE A 40 16.21 11.11 4.04
N ILE A 41 16.61 12.27 3.54
CA ILE A 41 15.95 13.54 3.84
C ILE A 41 14.77 13.68 2.89
N ILE A 42 13.61 13.98 3.43
CA ILE A 42 12.38 14.18 2.64
C ILE A 42 11.99 15.64 2.80
N ASP A 43 12.21 16.42 1.75
CA ASP A 43 11.75 17.79 1.70
C ASP A 43 10.28 17.85 1.28
N ASN A 44 9.53 18.76 1.87
CA ASN A 44 8.11 19.01 1.57
C ASN A 44 7.24 17.74 1.66
N LEU A 45 7.33 17.02 2.78
CA LEU A 45 6.47 15.87 3.06
C LEU A 45 4.98 16.28 3.00
N SER A 46 4.13 15.41 2.47
CA SER A 46 2.69 15.64 2.43
C SER A 46 2.11 15.82 3.84
N ASN A 47 1.24 16.81 4.00
CA ASN A 47 0.49 17.06 5.23
C ASN A 47 -0.86 16.32 5.28
N SER A 48 -1.13 15.41 4.32
CA SER A 48 -2.36 14.62 4.29
C SER A 48 -2.49 13.70 5.48
N ASP A 49 -3.71 13.39 5.89
CA ASP A 49 -3.98 12.49 7.01
C ASP A 49 -3.42 11.08 6.77
N ASP A 50 -3.51 10.57 5.55
CA ASP A 50 -2.89 9.29 5.16
C ASP A 50 -1.39 9.27 5.47
N THR A 51 -0.67 10.36 5.14
CA THR A 51 0.79 10.44 5.35
C THR A 51 1.12 10.56 6.83
N LYS A 52 0.37 11.37 7.59
CA LYS A 52 0.55 11.49 9.05
C LYS A 52 0.32 10.18 9.77
N VAL A 53 -0.75 9.46 9.39
CA VAL A 53 -1.08 8.15 9.97
C VAL A 53 0.00 7.12 9.62
N LEU A 54 0.49 7.10 8.37
CA LEU A 54 1.57 6.22 7.95
C LEU A 54 2.85 6.51 8.73
N LEU A 55 3.26 7.77 8.86
CA LEU A 55 4.44 8.16 9.61
C LEU A 55 4.35 7.69 11.07
N LYS A 56 3.23 7.99 11.73
CA LYS A 56 2.97 7.53 13.10
C LYS A 56 3.03 6.01 13.22
N ALA A 57 2.50 5.27 12.25
CA ALA A 57 2.52 3.81 12.24
C ALA A 57 3.94 3.24 12.11
N LEU A 58 4.82 3.91 11.34
CA LEU A 58 6.22 3.51 11.17
C LEU A 58 7.06 3.81 12.42
N GLU A 59 6.75 4.86 13.16
CA GLU A 59 7.41 5.26 14.41
C GLU A 59 6.89 4.46 15.62
N ASN A 60 5.71 3.88 15.50
CA ASN A 60 5.05 3.18 16.60
C ASN A 60 5.73 1.85 16.93
N GLN A 61 5.94 1.60 18.22
CA GLN A 61 6.52 0.37 18.74
C GLN A 61 5.47 -0.57 19.39
N THR A 62 4.18 -0.25 19.25
CA THR A 62 3.11 -1.10 19.81
C THR A 62 2.75 -2.24 18.85
N ASP A 63 2.28 -3.35 19.42
CA ASP A 63 1.86 -4.52 18.64
C ASP A 63 0.55 -4.30 17.87
N LYS A 64 -0.20 -3.23 18.18
CA LYS A 64 -1.46 -2.90 17.51
C LYS A 64 -1.38 -1.53 16.87
N ILE A 65 -1.53 -1.50 15.56
CA ILE A 65 -1.44 -0.30 14.72
C ILE A 65 -2.80 -0.05 14.07
N ASP A 66 -3.44 1.05 14.46
CA ASP A 66 -4.70 1.51 13.88
C ASP A 66 -4.43 2.66 12.89
N ILE A 67 -4.76 2.43 11.64
CA ILE A 67 -4.57 3.42 10.56
C ILE A 67 -5.87 4.14 10.20
N HIS A 68 -6.92 4.01 11.01
CA HIS A 68 -8.23 4.59 10.78
C HIS A 68 -8.76 4.28 9.36
N HIS A 69 -8.91 5.28 8.51
CA HIS A 69 -9.43 5.14 7.13
C HIS A 69 -8.36 5.37 6.05
N ALA A 70 -7.08 5.37 6.41
CA ALA A 70 -5.97 5.60 5.48
C ALA A 70 -5.72 4.38 4.57
N GLY A 71 -6.40 4.34 3.42
CA GLY A 71 -6.39 3.19 2.52
C GLY A 71 -5.01 2.86 1.94
N THR A 72 -4.23 3.87 1.57
CA THR A 72 -2.86 3.67 1.07
C THR A 72 -1.95 3.14 2.16
N ALA A 73 -2.07 3.66 3.39
CA ALA A 73 -1.32 3.18 4.54
C ALA A 73 -1.62 1.70 4.82
N MET A 74 -2.90 1.27 4.77
CA MET A 74 -3.27 -0.14 4.94
C MET A 74 -2.49 -1.05 3.97
N ARG A 75 -2.47 -0.75 2.66
CA ARG A 75 -1.81 -1.59 1.65
C ARG A 75 -0.31 -1.61 1.80
N PHE A 76 0.29 -0.44 2.01
CA PHE A 76 1.74 -0.31 2.12
C PHE A 76 2.28 -0.95 3.40
N LEU A 77 1.60 -0.75 4.54
CA LEU A 77 1.98 -1.40 5.80
C LEU A 77 1.73 -2.90 5.78
N THR A 78 0.70 -3.38 5.07
CA THR A 78 0.49 -4.83 4.89
C THR A 78 1.69 -5.46 4.20
N SER A 79 2.19 -4.89 3.08
CA SER A 79 3.37 -5.40 2.40
C SER A 79 4.63 -5.25 3.25
N LEU A 80 4.79 -4.12 3.94
CA LEU A 80 5.94 -3.86 4.81
C LEU A 80 6.05 -4.87 5.95
N PHE A 81 4.97 -5.04 6.73
CA PHE A 81 5.00 -5.95 7.89
C PHE A 81 5.05 -7.41 7.47
N ALA A 82 4.52 -7.74 6.28
CA ALA A 82 4.59 -9.08 5.73
C ALA A 82 6.03 -9.55 5.46
N VAL A 83 6.94 -8.64 5.06
CA VAL A 83 8.33 -8.98 4.70
C VAL A 83 9.34 -8.68 5.81
N THR A 84 8.92 -7.98 6.86
CA THR A 84 9.76 -7.73 8.03
C THR A 84 9.58 -8.85 9.06
N ASN A 85 10.67 -9.23 9.74
CA ASN A 85 10.61 -10.29 10.76
C ASN A 85 9.97 -9.85 12.09
N LYS A 86 9.12 -8.82 12.05
CA LYS A 86 8.34 -8.42 13.22
C LYS A 86 7.24 -9.45 13.46
N LYS A 87 7.04 -9.82 14.73
CA LYS A 87 6.05 -10.84 15.13
C LYS A 87 4.92 -10.22 15.93
N ASN A 88 3.73 -10.79 15.80
CA ASN A 88 2.53 -10.42 16.55
C ASN A 88 2.02 -8.98 16.31
N ILE A 89 2.41 -8.34 15.19
CA ILE A 89 1.84 -7.04 14.84
C ILE A 89 0.43 -7.20 14.33
N ILE A 90 -0.50 -6.44 14.87
CA ILE A 90 -1.88 -6.34 14.37
C ILE A 90 -2.05 -5.01 13.66
N LEU A 91 -2.36 -5.07 12.36
CA LEU A 91 -2.73 -3.92 11.56
C LEU A 91 -4.25 -3.85 11.41
N THR A 92 -4.84 -2.77 11.87
CA THR A 92 -6.29 -2.54 11.87
C THR A 92 -6.65 -1.15 11.37
N GLY A 93 -7.92 -0.85 11.31
CA GLY A 93 -8.47 0.46 10.98
C GLY A 93 -9.92 0.59 11.42
N SER A 94 -10.58 1.68 11.04
CA SER A 94 -11.98 1.93 11.30
C SER A 94 -12.87 0.78 10.81
N SER A 95 -14.11 0.69 11.31
CA SER A 95 -15.09 -0.30 10.84
C SER A 95 -15.25 -0.29 9.31
N ARG A 96 -15.24 0.88 8.69
CA ARG A 96 -15.27 1.02 7.23
C ARG A 96 -14.00 0.47 6.56
N MET A 97 -12.83 0.61 7.19
CA MET A 97 -11.59 0.04 6.67
C MET A 97 -11.60 -1.48 6.77
N GLN A 98 -12.16 -2.04 7.83
CA GLN A 98 -12.30 -3.48 8.00
C GLN A 98 -13.27 -4.13 6.99
N GLN A 99 -14.04 -3.34 6.25
CA GLN A 99 -14.91 -3.79 5.15
C GLN A 99 -14.25 -3.65 3.76
N ARG A 100 -13.01 -3.19 3.68
CA ARG A 100 -12.30 -3.02 2.40
C ARG A 100 -11.47 -4.26 2.08
N PRO A 101 -11.70 -4.91 0.92
CA PRO A 101 -11.00 -6.14 0.58
C PRO A 101 -9.49 -5.92 0.44
N ILE A 102 -8.73 -6.87 0.96
CA ILE A 102 -7.27 -6.91 0.91
C ILE A 102 -6.74 -8.32 0.61
N GLY A 103 -7.64 -9.28 0.42
CA GLY A 103 -7.32 -10.70 0.27
C GLY A 103 -6.28 -10.98 -0.80
N GLU A 104 -6.41 -10.43 -2.00
CA GLU A 104 -5.47 -10.67 -3.10
C GLU A 104 -4.04 -10.23 -2.78
N LEU A 105 -3.88 -9.11 -2.06
CA LEU A 105 -2.57 -8.68 -1.58
C LEU A 105 -2.01 -9.66 -0.55
N VAL A 106 -2.83 -10.07 0.42
CA VAL A 106 -2.44 -11.02 1.46
C VAL A 106 -2.07 -12.38 0.86
N ASP A 107 -2.85 -12.87 -0.11
CA ASP A 107 -2.57 -14.14 -0.79
C ASP A 107 -1.23 -14.09 -1.56
N SER A 108 -0.96 -12.97 -2.23
CA SER A 108 0.32 -12.73 -2.89
C SER A 108 1.49 -12.76 -1.90
N LEU A 109 1.35 -12.09 -0.77
CA LEU A 109 2.37 -12.06 0.28
C LEU A 109 2.56 -13.42 0.96
N LYS A 110 1.48 -14.18 1.19
CA LYS A 110 1.57 -15.56 1.69
C LYS A 110 2.30 -16.48 0.72
N ARG A 111 2.06 -16.33 -0.59
CA ARG A 111 2.82 -17.08 -1.62
C ARG A 111 4.32 -16.75 -1.59
N LEU A 112 4.69 -15.51 -1.28
CA LEU A 112 6.09 -15.12 -1.07
C LEU A 112 6.69 -15.75 0.18
N GLY A 113 5.89 -16.13 1.17
CA GLY A 113 6.33 -16.76 2.42
C GLY A 113 6.00 -15.99 3.68
N ALA A 114 5.09 -15.01 3.60
CA ALA A 114 4.61 -14.27 4.77
C ALA A 114 3.62 -15.13 5.60
N ASP A 115 3.78 -15.07 6.92
CA ASP A 115 2.81 -15.62 7.87
C ASP A 115 1.86 -14.51 8.32
N ILE A 116 0.66 -14.51 7.71
CA ILE A 116 -0.39 -13.51 7.94
C ILE A 116 -1.68 -14.23 8.34
N ILE A 117 -2.30 -13.77 9.41
CA ILE A 117 -3.59 -14.27 9.90
C ILE A 117 -4.63 -13.17 9.80
N TYR A 118 -5.83 -13.51 9.38
CA TYR A 118 -6.99 -12.65 9.50
C TYR A 118 -7.56 -12.76 10.91
N GLU A 119 -7.65 -11.66 11.62
CA GLU A 119 -8.16 -11.62 13.00
C GLU A 119 -9.69 -11.79 13.08
N LYS A 120 -10.39 -11.53 11.98
CA LYS A 120 -11.86 -11.61 11.89
C LYS A 120 -12.26 -12.33 10.60
N GLU A 121 -12.66 -11.58 9.61
CA GLU A 121 -13.18 -12.07 8.34
C GLU A 121 -12.06 -12.31 7.33
N ILE A 122 -12.07 -13.46 6.65
CA ILE A 122 -11.08 -13.79 5.61
C ILE A 122 -11.21 -12.83 4.44
N GLY A 123 -10.09 -12.28 4.00
CA GLY A 123 -10.04 -11.30 2.92
C GLY A 123 -10.08 -9.85 3.38
N TYR A 124 -10.29 -9.60 4.69
CA TYR A 124 -10.45 -8.26 5.25
C TYR A 124 -9.56 -8.01 6.47
N PRO A 125 -9.19 -6.74 6.75
CA PRO A 125 -8.54 -6.40 8.01
C PRO A 125 -9.47 -6.68 9.22
N PRO A 126 -8.97 -6.87 10.45
CA PRO A 126 -7.57 -6.70 10.86
C PRO A 126 -6.69 -7.90 10.47
N LEU A 127 -5.39 -7.62 10.29
CA LEU A 127 -4.38 -8.61 9.93
C LEU A 127 -3.35 -8.74 11.05
N ARG A 128 -2.94 -9.97 11.37
CA ARG A 128 -1.80 -10.25 12.25
C ARG A 128 -0.64 -10.77 11.43
N PHE A 129 0.56 -10.28 11.70
CA PHE A 129 1.81 -10.68 11.06
C PHE A 129 2.69 -11.43 12.06
N ASN A 130 3.13 -12.63 11.71
CA ASN A 130 3.92 -13.50 12.59
C ASN A 130 5.35 -13.74 12.10
N GLY A 131 5.70 -13.26 10.92
CA GLY A 131 7.04 -13.33 10.37
C GLY A 131 7.05 -13.61 8.87
N PHE A 132 8.26 -13.75 8.35
CA PHE A 132 8.52 -13.94 6.93
C PHE A 132 9.66 -14.94 6.71
N ASN A 133 9.45 -15.87 5.79
CA ASN A 133 10.50 -16.72 5.25
C ASN A 133 10.27 -16.85 3.75
N GLN A 134 11.11 -16.21 2.94
CA GLN A 134 10.91 -16.19 1.49
C GLN A 134 10.90 -17.59 0.90
N LYS A 135 9.80 -17.96 0.24
CA LYS A 135 9.59 -19.28 -0.40
C LYS A 135 9.56 -19.18 -1.92
N ASN A 136 9.11 -18.04 -2.42
CA ASN A 136 8.96 -17.75 -3.85
C ASN A 136 9.41 -16.34 -4.16
N LYS A 137 9.73 -16.08 -5.42
CA LYS A 137 10.01 -14.75 -5.94
C LYS A 137 9.03 -14.29 -7.02
N LEU A 138 8.23 -15.20 -7.56
CA LEU A 138 7.25 -14.89 -8.61
C LEU A 138 5.86 -14.72 -8.00
N ILE A 139 5.22 -13.60 -8.33
CA ILE A 139 3.81 -13.33 -8.05
C ILE A 139 3.09 -13.07 -9.37
N GLU A 140 1.91 -13.63 -9.50
CA GLU A 140 0.98 -13.33 -10.56
C GLU A 140 -0.12 -12.41 -10.03
N LEU A 141 -0.26 -11.23 -10.63
CA LEU A 141 -1.31 -10.27 -10.32
C LEU A 141 -2.26 -10.14 -11.50
N ARG A 142 -3.54 -10.16 -11.22
CA ARG A 142 -4.55 -9.87 -12.24
C ARG A 142 -4.53 -8.39 -12.60
N SER A 143 -4.83 -8.06 -13.84
CA SER A 143 -4.81 -6.67 -14.35
C SER A 143 -5.91 -5.78 -13.77
N ASP A 144 -6.99 -6.38 -13.23
CA ASP A 144 -8.09 -5.69 -12.55
C ASP A 144 -7.80 -5.39 -11.07
N VAL A 145 -6.65 -5.86 -10.56
CA VAL A 145 -6.21 -5.61 -9.19
C VAL A 145 -5.80 -4.15 -9.00
N SER A 146 -6.08 -3.62 -7.84
CA SER A 146 -5.71 -2.26 -7.46
C SER A 146 -4.24 -1.96 -7.73
N SER A 147 -3.95 -0.88 -8.44
CA SER A 147 -2.58 -0.37 -8.66
C SER A 147 -1.80 -0.14 -7.36
N GLN A 148 -2.51 0.06 -6.24
CA GLN A 148 -1.89 0.17 -4.91
C GLN A 148 -1.30 -1.16 -4.44
N PHE A 149 -1.88 -2.32 -4.83
CA PHE A 149 -1.31 -3.63 -4.49
C PHE A 149 0.00 -3.85 -5.23
N ALA A 150 0.02 -3.63 -6.54
CA ALA A 150 1.24 -3.73 -7.33
C ALA A 150 2.32 -2.78 -6.79
N SER A 151 1.96 -1.51 -6.52
CA SER A 151 2.89 -0.54 -5.95
C SER A 151 3.45 -0.98 -4.60
N SER A 152 2.62 -1.54 -3.70
CA SER A 152 3.08 -1.97 -2.38
C SER A 152 4.06 -3.15 -2.46
N LEU A 153 3.85 -4.08 -3.39
CA LEU A 153 4.76 -5.20 -3.64
C LEU A 153 6.08 -4.74 -4.27
N ILE A 154 6.03 -3.82 -5.24
CA ILE A 154 7.23 -3.23 -5.85
C ILE A 154 8.10 -2.52 -4.81
N LEU A 155 7.49 -1.80 -3.87
CA LEU A 155 8.23 -1.10 -2.80
C LEU A 155 9.03 -2.04 -1.90
N VAL A 156 8.51 -3.23 -1.62
CA VAL A 156 9.18 -4.21 -0.77
C VAL A 156 10.09 -5.16 -1.54
N GLY A 157 9.94 -5.24 -2.87
CA GLY A 157 10.71 -6.13 -3.73
C GLY A 157 12.23 -6.05 -3.54
N PRO A 158 12.85 -4.85 -3.51
CA PRO A 158 14.30 -4.71 -3.31
C PRO A 158 14.79 -5.12 -1.90
N TYR A 159 13.89 -5.31 -0.95
CA TYR A 159 14.22 -5.77 0.41
C TYR A 159 14.28 -7.29 0.51
N LEU A 160 13.69 -8.01 -0.44
CA LEU A 160 13.62 -9.47 -0.46
C LEU A 160 14.97 -10.07 -0.91
N SER A 161 15.43 -11.12 -0.22
CA SER A 161 16.72 -11.78 -0.49
C SER A 161 16.83 -12.29 -1.93
N ASP A 162 15.76 -12.90 -2.46
CA ASP A 162 15.71 -13.47 -3.81
C ASP A 162 15.08 -12.52 -4.83
N GLY A 163 14.82 -11.26 -4.42
CA GLY A 163 14.11 -10.28 -5.21
C GLY A 163 12.64 -10.62 -5.42
N LEU A 164 12.01 -9.93 -6.37
CA LEU A 164 10.60 -10.07 -6.70
C LEU A 164 10.40 -10.01 -8.23
N GLN A 165 9.65 -10.95 -8.75
CA GLN A 165 9.14 -10.93 -10.12
C GLN A 165 7.62 -10.82 -10.10
N ILE A 166 7.06 -9.83 -10.80
CA ILE A 166 5.61 -9.63 -10.90
C ILE A 166 5.20 -9.88 -12.35
N LYS A 167 4.34 -10.87 -12.56
CA LYS A 167 3.71 -11.15 -13.84
C LYS A 167 2.27 -10.65 -13.80
N HIS A 168 1.95 -9.73 -14.71
CA HIS A 168 0.58 -9.29 -14.89
C HIS A 168 -0.18 -10.28 -15.76
N LEU A 169 -1.24 -10.85 -15.20
CA LEU A 169 -2.19 -11.65 -15.96
C LEU A 169 -3.24 -10.69 -16.56
N GLN A 170 -3.32 -10.64 -17.90
CA GLN A 170 -4.39 -9.90 -18.54
C GLN A 170 -5.74 -10.54 -18.17
N ALA A 171 -6.71 -9.72 -17.80
CA ALA A 171 -8.07 -10.20 -17.64
C ALA A 171 -8.52 -10.82 -18.99
N PRO A 172 -9.16 -12.00 -19.01
CA PRO A 172 -9.66 -12.57 -20.23
C PRO A 172 -10.61 -11.55 -20.87
N HIS A 173 -10.24 -11.05 -22.06
CA HIS A 173 -11.11 -10.18 -22.83
C HIS A 173 -12.35 -10.99 -23.19
N PRO A 174 -13.58 -10.55 -22.91
CA PRO A 174 -14.79 -11.33 -23.15
C PRO A 174 -14.99 -11.78 -24.59
N ASN A 175 -14.16 -11.29 -25.54
CA ASN A 175 -14.21 -11.59 -26.97
C ASN A 175 -12.90 -12.16 -27.57
N GLN A 176 -11.90 -12.52 -26.77
CA GLN A 176 -10.73 -13.22 -27.31
C GLN A 176 -11.02 -14.72 -27.39
N LYS A 177 -11.47 -15.18 -28.59
CA LYS A 177 -11.34 -16.58 -28.96
C LYS A 177 -9.87 -16.96 -28.85
N THR A 178 -9.58 -17.97 -28.05
CA THR A 178 -8.25 -18.56 -27.91
C THR A 178 -7.79 -19.01 -29.29
N LEU A 179 -6.88 -18.28 -29.91
CA LEU A 179 -6.17 -18.77 -31.09
C LEU A 179 -5.14 -19.78 -30.57
N HIS A 180 -5.49 -21.05 -30.69
CA HIS A 180 -4.52 -22.15 -30.57
C HIS A 180 -3.65 -22.11 -31.86
N PHE A 181 -2.41 -21.68 -31.71
CA PHE A 181 -1.39 -22.00 -32.72
C PHE A 181 -0.95 -23.44 -32.47
N LEU A 182 -1.22 -24.28 -33.50
CA LEU A 182 -0.65 -25.61 -33.64
C LEU A 182 0.84 -25.53 -33.97
#